data_76174d961289959461fd634f8558793f
#
_entry.id   76174d961289959461fd634f8558793f
#
_cell.length_a   1.000
_cell.length_b   1.000
_cell.length_c   1.000
_cell.angle_alpha   90.00
_cell.angle_beta   90.00
_cell.angle_gamma   90.00
#
_symmetry.space_group_name_H-M   'P 1'
#
loop_
_entity.id
_entity.type
_entity.pdbx_description
1 polymer ?
#
loop_
_entity_poly.entity_id
_entity_poly.type
_entity_poly.pdbx_seq_one_letter_code
_entity_poly.pdbx_strand_id
1 'polypeptide(L)'
;MSTGVGVARHITSETPRILVVDGSRVARKLIEQVLVKDVPGVTVISCETGEEAKTALQEGVVDLVTTALRLPDMDGLDLAHYIREHAPQAYIPIIVVSGDAQERLINRSFGDDVTDYFDKGLGFSALSAFIQGYVRPEAEAGGDVLYVEDSKVVAMATRRMMEKHGLKVTHVISVEDALAHLETARAQGRIPGPDVILTDVYLKSGLTGKDLLECLRGPEYGYGKGQLPILVMTGDDNPANQSALLKAGANDLVQKPIEERLLITKLIFQLRVGRLMRERIAAAASS
;
A
#
# COMPACT_ATOMS: atom_id res chain seq x y z
N MET A 1 -39.77 6.13 -9.32
CA MET A 1 -39.01 5.86 -8.09
C MET A 1 -37.64 5.41 -8.50
N SER A 2 -36.69 6.33 -8.52
CA SER A 2 -35.31 6.09 -8.99
C SER A 2 -34.46 5.64 -7.80
N THR A 3 -34.05 4.39 -7.79
CA THR A 3 -33.08 3.87 -6.84
C THR A 3 -31.69 4.32 -7.27
N GLY A 4 -31.22 5.39 -6.70
CA GLY A 4 -29.84 5.85 -6.89
C GLY A 4 -28.87 4.83 -6.31
N VAL A 5 -28.17 4.12 -7.18
CA VAL A 5 -26.96 3.35 -6.85
C VAL A 5 -25.93 4.36 -6.41
N GLY A 6 -25.59 4.32 -5.12
CA GLY A 6 -24.54 5.17 -4.56
C GLY A 6 -23.21 4.88 -5.24
N VAL A 7 -22.79 5.77 -6.11
CA VAL A 7 -21.43 5.79 -6.65
C VAL A 7 -20.50 5.96 -5.46
N ALA A 8 -19.67 4.97 -5.18
CA ALA A 8 -18.61 5.09 -4.20
C ALA A 8 -17.76 6.31 -4.57
N ARG A 9 -17.89 7.38 -3.78
CA ARG A 9 -17.10 8.59 -3.98
C ARG A 9 -15.64 8.20 -3.75
N HIS A 10 -14.84 8.24 -4.80
CA HIS A 10 -13.40 8.37 -4.66
C HIS A 10 -13.15 9.58 -3.75
N ILE A 11 -12.42 9.37 -2.67
CA ILE A 11 -12.07 10.44 -1.74
C ILE A 11 -11.00 11.29 -2.42
N THR A 12 -11.42 12.18 -3.28
CA THR A 12 -10.65 13.32 -3.73
C THR A 12 -11.29 14.53 -3.08
N SER A 13 -11.03 14.72 -1.79
CA SER A 13 -11.36 15.97 -1.15
C SER A 13 -10.39 17.02 -1.63
N GLU A 14 -10.89 18.16 -2.14
CA GLU A 14 -10.02 19.30 -2.47
C GLU A 14 -9.31 19.82 -1.22
N THR A 15 -9.89 19.57 -0.05
CA THR A 15 -9.39 19.93 1.27
C THR A 15 -9.40 18.72 2.19
N PRO A 16 -8.44 17.78 2.05
CA PRO A 16 -8.44 16.55 2.83
C PRO A 16 -8.25 16.83 4.32
N ARG A 17 -9.04 16.14 5.15
CA ARG A 17 -8.95 16.18 6.60
C ARG A 17 -8.28 14.92 7.11
N ILE A 18 -7.12 15.06 7.74
CA ILE A 18 -6.30 13.95 8.20
C ILE A 18 -6.23 13.97 9.72
N LEU A 19 -6.62 12.87 10.34
CA LEU A 19 -6.50 12.67 11.78
C LEU A 19 -5.12 12.04 12.07
N VAL A 20 -4.32 12.70 12.89
CA VAL A 20 -2.99 12.25 13.31
C VAL A 20 -3.01 11.95 14.80
N VAL A 21 -2.87 10.67 15.15
CA VAL A 21 -2.93 10.19 16.55
C VAL A 21 -1.56 9.61 16.95
N ASP A 22 -0.86 10.28 17.85
CA ASP A 22 0.45 9.84 18.36
C ASP A 22 0.69 10.46 19.74
N GLY A 23 1.10 9.69 20.72
CA GLY A 23 1.43 10.19 22.06
C GLY A 23 2.60 11.19 22.09
N SER A 24 3.46 11.17 21.07
CA SER A 24 4.59 12.08 20.97
C SER A 24 4.20 13.41 20.32
N ARG A 25 4.21 14.48 21.08
CA ARG A 25 4.00 15.84 20.57
C ARG A 25 4.96 16.20 19.44
N VAL A 26 6.20 15.74 19.52
CA VAL A 26 7.24 16.00 18.49
C VAL A 26 6.85 15.28 17.18
N ALA A 27 6.46 14.00 17.27
CA ALA A 27 6.04 13.26 16.10
C ALA A 27 4.81 13.89 15.43
N ARG A 28 3.77 14.23 16.21
CA ARG A 28 2.57 14.93 15.69
C ARG A 28 2.93 16.20 14.93
N LYS A 29 3.81 17.03 15.53
CA LYS A 29 4.21 18.31 14.92
C LYS A 29 5.00 18.13 13.63
N LEU A 30 5.88 17.12 13.56
CA LEU A 30 6.63 16.81 12.35
C LEU A 30 5.74 16.26 11.24
N ILE A 31 4.79 15.39 11.58
CA ILE A 31 3.80 14.87 10.63
C ILE A 31 2.94 16.02 10.09
N GLU A 32 2.42 16.87 10.97
CA GLU A 32 1.64 18.05 10.58
C GLU A 32 2.41 18.96 9.62
N GLN A 33 3.67 19.28 9.94
CA GLN A 33 4.50 20.16 9.11
C GLN A 33 4.70 19.60 7.70
N VAL A 34 5.00 18.31 7.56
CA VAL A 34 5.20 17.71 6.24
C VAL A 34 3.88 17.60 5.46
N LEU A 35 2.77 17.29 6.13
CA LEU A 35 1.46 17.23 5.50
C LEU A 35 0.99 18.61 5.00
N VAL A 36 1.11 19.65 5.82
CA VAL A 36 0.75 21.02 5.44
C VAL A 36 1.60 21.53 4.28
N LYS A 37 2.89 21.16 4.26
CA LYS A 37 3.80 21.52 3.16
C LYS A 37 3.46 20.82 1.85
N ASP A 38 3.21 19.51 1.92
CA ASP A 38 3.20 18.65 0.73
C ASP A 38 1.77 18.35 0.22
N VAL A 39 0.73 18.53 1.06
CA VAL A 39 -0.68 18.27 0.72
C VAL A 39 -1.45 19.60 0.69
N PRO A 40 -1.64 20.24 -0.48
CA PRO A 40 -2.35 21.52 -0.56
C PRO A 40 -3.77 21.45 0.02
N GLY A 41 -4.14 22.42 0.85
CA GLY A 41 -5.47 22.53 1.45
C GLY A 41 -5.77 21.49 2.54
N VAL A 42 -4.77 20.71 3.01
CA VAL A 42 -4.97 19.75 4.10
C VAL A 42 -5.37 20.44 5.42
N THR A 43 -6.30 19.82 6.12
CA THR A 43 -6.57 20.12 7.52
C THR A 43 -6.09 18.95 8.37
N VAL A 44 -5.14 19.19 9.26
CA VAL A 44 -4.62 18.18 10.18
C VAL A 44 -5.30 18.32 11.54
N ILE A 45 -5.92 17.23 11.99
CA ILE A 45 -6.49 17.11 13.34
C ILE A 45 -5.50 16.29 14.17
N SER A 46 -4.89 16.92 15.18
CA SER A 46 -3.82 16.31 15.97
C SER A 46 -4.37 15.84 17.32
N CYS A 47 -4.29 14.54 17.59
CA CYS A 47 -4.75 13.93 18.84
C CYS A 47 -3.59 13.23 19.54
N GLU A 48 -3.53 13.37 20.86
CA GLU A 48 -2.52 12.71 21.70
C GLU A 48 -2.96 11.30 22.10
N THR A 49 -4.24 11.11 22.28
CA THR A 49 -4.86 9.90 22.83
C THR A 49 -5.88 9.30 21.86
N GLY A 50 -6.22 8.04 22.08
CA GLY A 50 -7.30 7.38 21.35
C GLY A 50 -8.67 7.96 21.66
N GLU A 51 -8.92 8.39 22.92
CA GLU A 51 -10.19 9.01 23.30
C GLU A 51 -10.37 10.39 22.65
N GLU A 52 -9.31 11.20 22.51
CA GLU A 52 -9.35 12.44 21.71
C GLU A 52 -9.68 12.13 20.24
N ALA A 53 -9.08 11.07 19.69
CA ALA A 53 -9.35 10.66 18.32
C ALA A 53 -10.80 10.20 18.12
N LYS A 54 -11.37 9.43 19.04
CA LYS A 54 -12.79 9.03 19.01
C LYS A 54 -13.71 10.24 19.03
N THR A 55 -13.41 11.23 19.86
CA THR A 55 -14.17 12.50 19.92
C THR A 55 -14.10 13.25 18.60
N ALA A 56 -12.91 13.41 18.04
CA ALA A 56 -12.71 14.08 16.76
C ALA A 56 -13.45 13.42 15.60
N LEU A 57 -13.53 12.06 15.61
CA LEU A 57 -14.28 11.29 14.61
C LEU A 57 -15.81 11.48 14.70
N GLN A 58 -16.33 11.81 15.88
CA GLN A 58 -17.75 12.14 16.07
C GLN A 58 -18.07 13.57 15.65
N GLU A 59 -17.11 14.49 15.77
CA GLU A 59 -17.31 15.92 15.47
C GLU A 59 -17.27 16.23 13.97
N GLY A 60 -16.73 15.36 13.14
CA GLY A 60 -16.67 15.65 11.71
C GLY A 60 -16.06 14.55 10.85
N VAL A 61 -16.23 14.74 9.53
CA VAL A 61 -15.70 13.84 8.52
C VAL A 61 -14.18 13.94 8.46
N VAL A 62 -13.48 12.79 8.45
CA VAL A 62 -12.04 12.69 8.15
C VAL A 62 -11.82 11.78 6.95
N ASP A 63 -10.80 12.09 6.15
CA ASP A 63 -10.51 11.37 4.93
C ASP A 63 -9.47 10.26 5.15
N LEU A 64 -8.69 10.36 6.24
CA LEU A 64 -7.65 9.40 6.58
C LEU A 64 -7.27 9.52 8.06
N VAL A 65 -6.95 8.40 8.69
CA VAL A 65 -6.38 8.33 10.04
C VAL A 65 -4.97 7.79 9.97
N THR A 66 -4.02 8.47 10.63
CA THR A 66 -2.74 7.88 11.01
C THR A 66 -2.74 7.66 12.51
N THR A 67 -2.30 6.50 12.99
CA THR A 67 -2.21 6.22 14.40
C THR A 67 -0.84 5.61 14.75
N ALA A 68 -0.25 6.03 15.86
CA ALA A 68 0.83 5.29 16.45
C ALA A 68 0.32 3.95 16.97
N LEU A 69 1.18 2.94 17.02
CA LEU A 69 0.81 1.64 17.52
C LEU A 69 0.52 1.66 19.02
N ARG A 70 1.30 2.44 19.79
CA ARG A 70 1.11 2.63 21.24
C ARG A 70 0.70 4.07 21.48
N LEU A 71 -0.50 4.24 22.01
CA LEU A 71 -1.01 5.52 22.50
C LEU A 71 -0.94 5.54 24.02
N PRO A 72 -1.03 6.70 24.67
CA PRO A 72 -0.98 6.82 26.12
C PRO A 72 -2.09 6.06 26.86
N ASP A 73 -3.25 5.91 26.22
CA ASP A 73 -4.49 5.37 26.80
C ASP A 73 -4.94 4.04 26.20
N MET A 74 -4.47 3.66 25.01
CA MET A 74 -4.85 2.40 24.35
C MET A 74 -3.84 1.96 23.31
N ASP A 75 -4.00 0.74 22.75
CA ASP A 75 -3.27 0.32 21.54
C ASP A 75 -3.89 0.97 20.29
N GLY A 76 -3.06 1.36 19.33
CA GLY A 76 -3.54 1.93 18.07
C GLY A 76 -4.37 0.94 17.23
N LEU A 77 -4.23 -0.37 17.48
CA LEU A 77 -5.07 -1.39 16.85
C LEU A 77 -6.47 -1.42 17.48
N ASP A 78 -6.57 -1.18 18.79
CA ASP A 78 -7.88 -1.05 19.47
C ASP A 78 -8.64 0.18 18.96
N LEU A 79 -7.91 1.28 18.67
CA LEU A 79 -8.49 2.45 18.03
C LEU A 79 -8.96 2.12 16.60
N ALA A 80 -8.18 1.38 15.82
CA ALA A 80 -8.57 0.95 14.48
C ALA A 80 -9.83 0.09 14.51
N HIS A 81 -9.89 -0.87 15.41
CA HIS A 81 -11.07 -1.71 15.64
C HIS A 81 -12.31 -0.87 16.00
N TYR A 82 -12.18 0.05 16.95
CA TYR A 82 -13.25 0.96 17.32
C TYR A 82 -13.76 1.77 16.12
N ILE A 83 -12.86 2.26 15.26
CA ILE A 83 -13.23 3.02 14.06
C ILE A 83 -14.06 2.16 13.11
N ARG A 84 -13.68 0.89 12.91
CA ARG A 84 -14.41 -0.04 12.02
C ARG A 84 -15.81 -0.34 12.53
N GLU A 85 -15.98 -0.48 13.83
CA GLU A 85 -17.26 -0.88 14.42
C GLU A 85 -18.20 0.28 14.73
N HIS A 86 -17.65 1.45 15.13
CA HIS A 86 -18.46 2.50 15.76
C HIS A 86 -18.41 3.85 15.06
N ALA A 87 -17.38 4.13 14.25
CA ALA A 87 -17.27 5.43 13.63
C ALA A 87 -18.27 5.59 12.47
N PRO A 88 -18.86 6.79 12.28
CA PRO A 88 -19.75 7.07 11.14
C PRO A 88 -19.09 6.81 9.78
N GLN A 89 -17.77 6.71 9.76
CA GLN A 89 -16.91 6.53 8.58
C GLN A 89 -16.05 5.27 8.70
N ALA A 90 -16.67 4.14 8.97
CA ALA A 90 -15.99 2.85 9.19
C ALA A 90 -14.98 2.44 8.08
N TYR A 91 -15.10 2.99 6.88
CA TYR A 91 -14.26 2.62 5.72
C TYR A 91 -13.14 3.60 5.39
N ILE A 92 -12.85 4.56 6.27
CA ILE A 92 -11.71 5.47 6.04
C ILE A 92 -10.38 4.70 6.09
N PRO A 93 -9.36 5.11 5.30
CA PRO A 93 -8.03 4.55 5.44
C PRO A 93 -7.46 4.77 6.83
N ILE A 94 -6.98 3.71 7.46
CA ILE A 94 -6.28 3.75 8.75
C ILE A 94 -4.86 3.26 8.54
N ILE A 95 -3.89 4.12 8.80
CA ILE A 95 -2.47 3.84 8.64
C ILE A 95 -1.82 3.81 10.01
N VAL A 96 -1.22 2.67 10.35
CA VAL A 96 -0.40 2.58 11.55
C VAL A 96 1.02 3.04 11.24
N VAL A 97 1.53 4.03 11.99
CA VAL A 97 2.86 4.62 11.84
C VAL A 97 3.73 4.21 13.03
N SER A 98 4.66 3.28 12.82
CA SER A 98 5.46 2.68 13.91
C SER A 98 6.89 2.41 13.48
N GLY A 99 7.85 2.45 14.42
CA GLY A 99 9.22 1.98 14.22
C GLY A 99 9.32 0.45 14.06
N ASP A 100 8.33 -0.29 14.58
CA ASP A 100 8.29 -1.75 14.55
C ASP A 100 7.38 -2.29 13.42
N ALA A 101 6.98 -1.42 12.49
CA ALA A 101 5.99 -1.75 11.46
C ALA A 101 6.41 -2.95 10.60
N GLN A 102 7.68 -3.06 10.22
CA GLN A 102 8.17 -4.17 9.40
C GLN A 102 8.11 -5.52 10.13
N GLU A 103 8.50 -5.57 11.39
CA GLU A 103 8.48 -6.82 12.16
C GLU A 103 7.05 -7.30 12.38
N ARG A 104 6.14 -6.39 12.68
CA ARG A 104 4.72 -6.72 12.87
C ARG A 104 4.02 -7.04 11.55
N LEU A 105 4.35 -6.37 10.45
CA LEU A 105 3.87 -6.73 9.11
C LEU A 105 4.27 -8.17 8.77
N ILE A 106 5.53 -8.53 9.01
CA ILE A 106 6.05 -9.88 8.80
C ILE A 106 5.32 -10.91 9.68
N ASN A 107 5.00 -10.54 10.92
CA ASN A 107 4.34 -11.42 11.87
C ASN A 107 2.81 -11.40 11.79
N ARG A 108 2.23 -10.57 10.92
CA ARG A 108 0.79 -10.32 10.80
C ARG A 108 0.08 -10.19 12.16
N SER A 109 0.68 -9.44 13.05
CA SER A 109 0.07 -9.10 14.34
C SER A 109 -1.03 -8.03 14.20
N PHE A 110 -1.54 -7.84 12.98
CA PHE A 110 -2.47 -6.78 12.62
C PHE A 110 -3.78 -7.39 12.19
N GLY A 111 -4.86 -6.96 12.80
CA GLY A 111 -6.22 -7.34 12.40
C GLY A 111 -6.59 -6.72 11.04
N ASP A 112 -7.73 -7.15 10.49
CA ASP A 112 -8.30 -6.66 9.24
C ASP A 112 -8.74 -5.18 9.29
N ASP A 113 -8.67 -4.55 10.47
CA ASP A 113 -9.13 -3.19 10.73
C ASP A 113 -8.20 -2.12 10.19
N VAL A 114 -6.91 -2.45 10.00
CA VAL A 114 -5.89 -1.51 9.51
C VAL A 114 -5.76 -1.59 8.00
N THR A 115 -5.78 -0.41 7.36
CA THR A 115 -5.63 -0.34 5.90
C THR A 115 -4.19 -0.55 5.48
N ASP A 116 -3.23 0.06 6.20
CA ASP A 116 -1.81 -0.05 5.87
C ASP A 116 -0.88 0.35 7.03
N TYR A 117 0.41 0.11 6.84
CA TYR A 117 1.46 0.37 7.82
C TYR A 117 2.57 1.19 7.21
N PHE A 118 3.08 2.12 8.01
CA PHE A 118 4.23 2.93 7.62
C PHE A 118 5.35 2.81 8.65
N ASP A 119 6.56 2.51 8.18
CA ASP A 119 7.75 2.47 9.03
C ASP A 119 8.28 3.90 9.26
N LYS A 120 8.31 4.34 10.53
CA LYS A 120 8.89 5.64 10.93
C LYS A 120 10.35 5.80 10.49
N GLY A 121 11.09 4.70 10.35
CA GLY A 121 12.47 4.69 9.88
C GLY A 121 12.66 5.24 8.46
N LEU A 122 11.61 5.24 7.64
CA LEU A 122 11.63 5.83 6.30
C LEU A 122 11.58 7.37 6.31
N GLY A 123 11.26 7.97 7.44
CA GLY A 123 11.19 9.41 7.64
C GLY A 123 9.85 10.05 7.25
N PHE A 124 9.59 11.22 7.81
CA PHE A 124 8.29 11.89 7.68
C PHE A 124 7.98 12.42 6.27
N SER A 125 9.00 12.75 5.46
CA SER A 125 8.78 13.11 4.05
C SER A 125 8.27 11.93 3.23
N ALA A 126 8.72 10.72 3.52
CA ALA A 126 8.20 9.51 2.92
C ALA A 126 6.75 9.22 3.39
N LEU A 127 6.46 9.50 4.67
CA LEU A 127 5.09 9.40 5.20
C LEU A 127 4.14 10.36 4.48
N SER A 128 4.56 11.60 4.23
CA SER A 128 3.74 12.57 3.49
C SER A 128 3.42 12.09 2.09
N ALA A 129 4.41 11.62 1.34
CA ALA A 129 4.21 11.04 0.00
C ALA A 129 3.28 9.81 0.03
N PHE A 130 3.39 9.00 1.11
CA PHE A 130 2.52 7.87 1.34
C PHE A 130 1.07 8.29 1.53
N ILE A 131 0.82 9.25 2.41
CA ILE A 131 -0.52 9.79 2.71
C ILE A 131 -1.12 10.46 1.48
N GLN A 132 -0.34 11.21 0.69
CA GLN A 132 -0.80 11.78 -0.58
C GLN A 132 -1.40 10.72 -1.51
N GLY A 133 -0.81 9.51 -1.52
CA GLY A 133 -1.32 8.38 -2.28
C GLY A 133 -2.75 8.01 -1.95
N TYR A 134 -3.15 8.19 -0.70
CA TYR A 134 -4.49 7.89 -0.22
C TYR A 134 -5.48 9.03 -0.44
N VAL A 135 -5.07 10.27 -0.15
CA VAL A 135 -6.00 11.42 -0.15
C VAL A 135 -6.07 12.13 -1.49
N ARG A 136 -5.04 12.00 -2.32
CA ARG A 136 -4.99 12.52 -3.70
C ARG A 136 -4.30 11.51 -4.61
N PRO A 137 -4.98 10.45 -5.01
CA PRO A 137 -4.46 9.60 -6.07
C PRO A 137 -4.41 10.46 -7.33
N GLU A 138 -3.22 10.94 -7.67
CA GLU A 138 -3.02 11.69 -8.92
C GLU A 138 -3.45 10.80 -10.08
N ALA A 139 -4.27 11.35 -10.96
CA ALA A 139 -4.71 10.70 -12.20
C ALA A 139 -3.54 10.34 -13.14
N GLU A 140 -2.34 10.84 -12.86
CA GLU A 140 -1.11 10.62 -13.60
C GLU A 140 -0.15 9.61 -12.95
N ALA A 141 -0.57 8.85 -11.96
CA ALA A 141 0.24 7.75 -11.44
C ALA A 141 0.32 6.58 -12.45
N GLY A 142 0.61 6.91 -13.72
CA GLY A 142 0.96 5.92 -14.72
C GLY A 142 2.15 5.10 -14.22
N GLY A 143 2.05 3.78 -14.28
CA GLY A 143 3.12 2.86 -13.91
C GLY A 143 2.96 1.59 -14.69
N ASP A 144 4.07 0.93 -14.97
CA ASP A 144 4.10 -0.33 -15.69
C ASP A 144 3.97 -1.49 -14.69
N VAL A 145 2.86 -2.20 -14.77
CA VAL A 145 2.56 -3.38 -13.92
C VAL A 145 2.80 -4.65 -14.72
N LEU A 146 3.69 -5.51 -14.25
CA LEU A 146 3.80 -6.88 -14.73
C LEU A 146 2.85 -7.73 -13.90
N TYR A 147 1.80 -8.25 -14.54
CA TYR A 147 0.74 -9.00 -13.89
C TYR A 147 0.80 -10.48 -14.26
N VAL A 148 0.96 -11.35 -13.26
CA VAL A 148 1.09 -12.81 -13.42
C VAL A 148 -0.17 -13.49 -12.86
N GLU A 149 -1.00 -14.05 -13.76
CA GLU A 149 -2.27 -14.72 -13.39
C GLU A 149 -2.68 -15.68 -14.52
N ASP A 150 -2.91 -16.94 -14.22
CA ASP A 150 -3.28 -17.95 -15.20
C ASP A 150 -4.79 -18.07 -15.46
N SER A 151 -5.62 -17.54 -14.58
CA SER A 151 -7.07 -17.50 -14.74
C SER A 151 -7.48 -16.35 -15.67
N LYS A 152 -7.92 -16.66 -16.87
CA LYS A 152 -8.38 -15.66 -17.85
C LYS A 152 -9.47 -14.72 -17.31
N VAL A 153 -10.37 -15.26 -16.48
CA VAL A 153 -11.48 -14.48 -15.91
C VAL A 153 -10.95 -13.49 -14.88
N VAL A 154 -10.12 -13.95 -13.95
CA VAL A 154 -9.51 -13.10 -12.92
C VAL A 154 -8.61 -12.07 -13.58
N ALA A 155 -7.75 -12.49 -14.52
CA ALA A 155 -6.85 -11.62 -15.24
C ALA A 155 -7.57 -10.47 -15.96
N MET A 156 -8.65 -10.76 -16.67
CA MET A 156 -9.42 -9.76 -17.41
C MET A 156 -10.11 -8.76 -16.47
N ALA A 157 -10.67 -9.23 -15.38
CA ALA A 157 -11.34 -8.37 -14.40
C ALA A 157 -10.33 -7.45 -13.68
N THR A 158 -9.25 -8.02 -13.15
CA THR A 158 -8.20 -7.29 -12.43
C THR A 158 -7.45 -6.32 -13.32
N ARG A 159 -7.14 -6.71 -14.56
CA ARG A 159 -6.53 -5.83 -15.56
C ARG A 159 -7.40 -4.60 -15.82
N ARG A 160 -8.73 -4.77 -15.99
CA ARG A 160 -9.67 -3.66 -16.18
C ARG A 160 -9.66 -2.69 -14.99
N MET A 161 -9.59 -3.20 -13.76
CA MET A 161 -9.48 -2.36 -12.57
C MET A 161 -8.22 -1.49 -12.65
N MET A 162 -7.07 -2.06 -12.97
CA MET A 162 -5.80 -1.35 -13.07
C MET A 162 -5.78 -0.31 -14.22
N GLU A 163 -6.21 -0.70 -15.41
CA GLU A 163 -6.23 0.17 -16.59
C GLU A 163 -7.18 1.36 -16.43
N LYS A 164 -8.31 1.19 -15.75
CA LYS A 164 -9.25 2.26 -15.40
C LYS A 164 -8.60 3.38 -14.57
N HIS A 165 -7.57 3.04 -13.81
CA HIS A 165 -6.79 3.97 -12.99
C HIS A 165 -5.47 4.41 -13.63
N GLY A 166 -5.34 4.26 -14.96
CA GLY A 166 -4.19 4.77 -15.73
C GLY A 166 -2.92 3.90 -15.64
N LEU A 167 -3.00 2.69 -15.06
CA LEU A 167 -1.87 1.78 -15.01
C LEU A 167 -1.74 1.04 -16.37
N LYS A 168 -0.49 0.88 -16.83
CA LYS A 168 -0.18 0.04 -17.99
C LYS A 168 0.08 -1.38 -17.51
N VAL A 169 -0.64 -2.34 -18.05
CA VAL A 169 -0.59 -3.74 -17.58
C VAL A 169 -0.05 -4.65 -18.66
N THR A 170 1.09 -5.24 -18.40
CA THR A 170 1.60 -6.40 -19.15
C THR A 170 1.18 -7.66 -18.41
N HIS A 171 0.26 -8.42 -18.99
CA HIS A 171 -0.24 -9.66 -18.41
C HIS A 171 0.48 -10.86 -18.98
N VAL A 172 0.93 -11.76 -18.12
CA VAL A 172 1.54 -13.06 -18.42
C VAL A 172 0.88 -14.15 -17.58
N ILE A 173 0.97 -15.40 -18.01
CA ILE A 173 0.22 -16.51 -17.42
C ILE A 173 1.07 -17.44 -16.56
N SER A 174 2.39 -17.26 -16.57
CA SER A 174 3.33 -18.14 -15.85
C SER A 174 4.51 -17.34 -15.28
N VAL A 175 5.24 -17.95 -14.36
CA VAL A 175 6.49 -17.42 -13.81
C VAL A 175 7.55 -17.33 -14.89
N GLU A 176 7.64 -18.33 -15.75
CA GLU A 176 8.58 -18.40 -16.86
C GLU A 176 8.39 -17.24 -17.84
N ASP A 177 7.13 -16.91 -18.18
CA ASP A 177 6.81 -15.77 -19.04
C ASP A 177 7.17 -14.45 -18.36
N ALA A 178 6.97 -14.34 -17.03
CA ALA A 178 7.35 -13.17 -16.26
C ALA A 178 8.87 -12.96 -16.26
N LEU A 179 9.65 -14.02 -16.04
CA LEU A 179 11.12 -13.97 -16.09
C LEU A 179 11.61 -13.61 -17.51
N ALA A 180 11.04 -14.23 -18.56
CA ALA A 180 11.36 -13.90 -19.95
C ALA A 180 11.08 -12.43 -20.29
N HIS A 181 9.98 -11.86 -19.74
CA HIS A 181 9.67 -10.43 -19.89
C HIS A 181 10.73 -9.54 -19.22
N LEU A 182 11.18 -9.90 -18.01
CA LEU A 182 12.21 -9.17 -17.28
C LEU A 182 13.57 -9.23 -18.00
N GLU A 183 13.95 -10.39 -18.52
CA GLU A 183 15.18 -10.55 -19.30
C GLU A 183 15.15 -9.72 -20.61
N THR A 184 14.00 -9.69 -21.28
CA THR A 184 13.81 -8.85 -22.45
C THR A 184 13.98 -7.37 -22.11
N ALA A 185 13.40 -6.92 -21.00
CA ALA A 185 13.55 -5.56 -20.51
C ALA A 185 15.01 -5.23 -20.18
N ARG A 186 15.71 -6.16 -19.50
CA ARG A 186 17.11 -6.05 -19.13
C ARG A 186 18.02 -5.95 -20.36
N ALA A 187 17.79 -6.76 -21.37
CA ALA A 187 18.52 -6.70 -22.64
C ALA A 187 18.33 -5.38 -23.39
N GLN A 188 17.21 -4.68 -23.16
CA GLN A 188 16.92 -3.34 -23.67
C GLN A 188 17.42 -2.20 -22.77
N GLY A 189 18.19 -2.51 -21.72
CA GLY A 189 18.70 -1.53 -20.76
C GLY A 189 17.65 -0.96 -19.78
N ARG A 190 16.45 -1.55 -19.74
CA ARG A 190 15.40 -1.18 -18.78
C ARG A 190 15.51 -2.07 -17.56
N ILE A 191 15.99 -1.53 -16.46
CA ILE A 191 16.22 -2.27 -15.20
C ILE A 191 15.49 -1.56 -14.06
N PRO A 192 14.55 -2.25 -13.37
CA PRO A 192 14.14 -3.66 -13.51
C PRO A 192 13.18 -3.94 -14.68
N GLY A 193 12.68 -2.96 -15.39
CA GLY A 193 11.72 -3.06 -16.48
C GLY A 193 10.35 -2.56 -16.03
N PRO A 194 9.51 -3.39 -15.36
CA PRO A 194 8.26 -2.93 -14.77
C PRO A 194 8.51 -2.13 -13.49
N ASP A 195 7.56 -1.28 -13.15
CA ASP A 195 7.59 -0.49 -11.90
C ASP A 195 7.15 -1.32 -10.68
N VAL A 196 6.27 -2.31 -10.89
CA VAL A 196 5.72 -3.19 -9.87
C VAL A 196 5.30 -4.53 -10.48
N ILE A 197 5.40 -5.59 -9.72
CA ILE A 197 4.84 -6.90 -10.06
C ILE A 197 3.62 -7.17 -9.19
N LEU A 198 2.54 -7.66 -9.82
CA LEU A 198 1.38 -8.26 -9.17
C LEU A 198 1.31 -9.72 -9.60
N THR A 199 1.36 -10.67 -8.66
CA THR A 199 1.35 -12.11 -8.97
C THR A 199 0.34 -12.88 -8.13
N ASP A 200 -0.33 -13.85 -8.72
CA ASP A 200 -1.01 -14.88 -7.92
C ASP A 200 0.00 -15.79 -7.23
N VAL A 201 -0.36 -16.33 -6.06
CA VAL A 201 0.43 -17.38 -5.39
C VAL A 201 0.37 -18.66 -6.16
N TYR A 202 -0.82 -19.10 -6.52
CA TYR A 202 -1.08 -20.42 -7.12
C TYR A 202 -1.28 -20.31 -8.61
N LEU A 203 -0.26 -20.65 -9.38
CA LEU A 203 -0.28 -20.71 -10.83
C LEU A 203 -0.29 -22.18 -11.29
N LYS A 204 -0.95 -22.50 -12.40
CA LYS A 204 -1.07 -23.87 -12.90
C LYS A 204 0.19 -24.40 -13.57
N SER A 205 1.15 -23.52 -13.87
CA SER A 205 2.36 -23.83 -14.66
C SER A 205 3.49 -24.55 -13.91
N GLY A 206 3.29 -24.92 -12.66
CA GLY A 206 4.30 -25.65 -11.85
C GLY A 206 5.11 -24.77 -10.91
N LEU A 207 5.56 -23.59 -11.33
CA LEU A 207 6.14 -22.57 -10.43
C LEU A 207 5.06 -21.68 -9.84
N THR A 208 5.25 -21.30 -8.58
CA THR A 208 4.31 -20.47 -7.82
C THR A 208 4.75 -19.00 -7.78
N GLY A 209 3.85 -18.10 -7.41
CA GLY A 209 4.22 -16.72 -7.15
C GLY A 209 5.28 -16.56 -6.05
N LYS A 210 5.37 -17.54 -5.13
CA LYS A 210 6.44 -17.59 -4.13
C LYS A 210 7.79 -17.93 -4.77
N ASP A 211 7.84 -18.85 -5.72
CA ASP A 211 9.06 -19.18 -6.46
C ASP A 211 9.55 -17.97 -7.27
N LEU A 212 8.63 -17.19 -7.87
CA LEU A 212 8.96 -15.93 -8.51
C LEU A 212 9.59 -14.94 -7.53
N LEU A 213 9.02 -14.79 -6.33
CA LEU A 213 9.60 -13.95 -5.28
C LEU A 213 11.02 -14.36 -4.92
N GLU A 214 11.22 -15.64 -4.63
CA GLU A 214 12.51 -16.18 -4.21
C GLU A 214 13.56 -16.01 -5.32
N CYS A 215 13.19 -16.21 -6.58
CA CYS A 215 14.04 -15.97 -7.73
C CYS A 215 14.45 -14.49 -7.84
N LEU A 216 13.49 -13.57 -7.78
CA LEU A 216 13.76 -12.13 -7.95
C LEU A 216 14.50 -11.49 -6.76
N ARG A 217 14.34 -12.03 -5.55
CA ARG A 217 15.10 -11.62 -4.36
C ARG A 217 16.43 -12.35 -4.22
N GLY A 218 16.59 -13.46 -4.91
CA GLY A 218 17.81 -14.29 -4.91
C GLY A 218 18.99 -13.66 -5.66
N PRO A 219 20.15 -14.33 -5.63
CA PRO A 219 21.41 -13.77 -6.14
C PRO A 219 21.40 -13.52 -7.65
N GLU A 220 20.58 -14.20 -8.41
CA GLU A 220 20.50 -14.06 -9.87
C GLU A 220 19.99 -12.68 -10.31
N TYR A 221 18.92 -12.21 -9.67
CA TYR A 221 18.32 -10.90 -9.93
C TYR A 221 18.71 -9.87 -8.88
N GLY A 222 18.68 -10.24 -7.61
CA GLY A 222 19.09 -9.41 -6.49
C GLY A 222 18.24 -8.14 -6.27
N TYR A 223 17.03 -8.09 -6.83
CA TYR A 223 16.18 -6.92 -6.69
C TYR A 223 15.70 -6.72 -5.24
N GLY A 224 16.07 -5.63 -4.62
CA GLY A 224 15.53 -5.22 -3.33
C GLY A 224 14.05 -4.80 -3.42
N LYS A 225 13.35 -4.82 -2.28
CA LYS A 225 11.92 -4.43 -2.18
C LYS A 225 11.64 -3.01 -2.71
N GLY A 226 12.60 -2.08 -2.55
CA GLY A 226 12.48 -0.70 -3.06
C GLY A 226 12.81 -0.55 -4.55
N GLN A 227 13.57 -1.48 -5.14
CA GLN A 227 13.92 -1.44 -6.56
C GLN A 227 12.81 -2.01 -7.44
N LEU A 228 12.26 -3.17 -7.05
CA LEU A 228 11.15 -3.83 -7.72
C LEU A 228 10.13 -4.31 -6.68
N PRO A 229 9.12 -3.51 -6.36
CA PRO A 229 8.03 -3.93 -5.50
C PRO A 229 7.25 -5.10 -6.08
N ILE A 230 6.87 -6.06 -5.22
CA ILE A 230 6.08 -7.24 -5.59
C ILE A 230 4.91 -7.38 -4.63
N LEU A 231 3.69 -7.33 -5.18
CA LEU A 231 2.46 -7.65 -4.47
C LEU A 231 2.02 -9.05 -4.84
N VAL A 232 1.56 -9.79 -3.85
CA VAL A 232 1.09 -11.17 -4.04
C VAL A 232 -0.39 -11.26 -3.74
N MET A 233 -1.16 -11.79 -4.69
CA MET A 233 -2.58 -12.08 -4.51
C MET A 233 -2.74 -13.46 -3.89
N THR A 234 -3.54 -13.57 -2.83
CA THR A 234 -3.79 -14.84 -2.13
C THR A 234 -5.24 -14.97 -1.71
N GLY A 235 -5.78 -16.19 -1.82
CA GLY A 235 -7.05 -16.57 -1.20
C GLY A 235 -6.88 -17.31 0.13
N ASP A 236 -5.63 -17.44 0.59
CA ASP A 236 -5.32 -18.16 1.82
C ASP A 236 -5.37 -17.20 3.02
N ASP A 237 -6.26 -17.49 3.96
CA ASP A 237 -6.47 -16.71 5.19
C ASP A 237 -5.52 -17.13 6.32
N ASN A 238 -4.70 -18.16 6.12
CA ASN A 238 -3.78 -18.64 7.15
C ASN A 238 -2.65 -17.62 7.38
N PRO A 239 -2.55 -17.01 8.57
CA PRO A 239 -1.53 -16.01 8.88
C PRO A 239 -0.08 -16.52 8.71
N ALA A 240 0.16 -17.80 8.96
CA ALA A 240 1.50 -18.38 8.80
C ALA A 240 1.93 -18.42 7.33
N ASN A 241 1.03 -18.78 6.41
CA ASN A 241 1.31 -18.81 4.98
C ASN A 241 1.50 -17.39 4.43
N GLN A 242 0.68 -16.45 4.87
CA GLN A 242 0.81 -15.06 4.49
C GLN A 242 2.11 -14.43 5.01
N SER A 243 2.49 -14.72 6.27
CA SER A 243 3.78 -14.32 6.83
C SER A 243 4.97 -14.91 6.04
N ALA A 244 4.85 -16.16 5.57
CA ALA A 244 5.89 -16.78 4.75
C ALA A 244 6.12 -16.04 3.43
N LEU A 245 5.07 -15.53 2.77
CA LEU A 245 5.18 -14.71 1.55
C LEU A 245 5.89 -13.38 1.81
N LEU A 246 5.57 -12.71 2.91
CA LEU A 246 6.23 -11.45 3.30
C LEU A 246 7.71 -11.67 3.65
N LYS A 247 8.04 -12.79 4.32
CA LYS A 247 9.42 -13.20 4.60
C LYS A 247 10.19 -13.58 3.34
N ALA A 248 9.52 -14.20 2.37
CA ALA A 248 10.10 -14.50 1.05
C ALA A 248 10.39 -13.23 0.23
N GLY A 249 9.91 -12.07 0.65
CA GLY A 249 10.25 -10.79 0.05
C GLY A 249 9.11 -10.07 -0.66
N ALA A 250 7.86 -10.49 -0.48
CA ALA A 250 6.71 -9.70 -0.91
C ALA A 250 6.71 -8.34 -0.21
N ASN A 251 6.31 -7.29 -0.93
CA ASN A 251 6.10 -5.97 -0.34
C ASN A 251 4.79 -5.92 0.42
N ASP A 252 3.75 -6.53 -0.17
CA ASP A 252 2.42 -6.57 0.42
C ASP A 252 1.59 -7.70 -0.18
N LEU A 253 0.42 -7.96 0.41
CA LEU A 253 -0.52 -8.98 -0.03
C LEU A 253 -1.86 -8.35 -0.43
N VAL A 254 -2.49 -8.93 -1.44
CA VAL A 254 -3.86 -8.59 -1.87
C VAL A 254 -4.72 -9.81 -1.64
N GLN A 255 -5.70 -9.68 -0.73
CA GLN A 255 -6.62 -10.78 -0.41
C GLN A 255 -7.63 -10.99 -1.54
N LYS A 256 -7.92 -12.24 -1.86
CA LYS A 256 -9.03 -12.64 -2.75
C LYS A 256 -10.29 -12.89 -1.89
N PRO A 257 -11.48 -12.42 -2.30
CA PRO A 257 -11.82 -11.77 -3.57
C PRO A 257 -11.22 -10.36 -3.68
N ILE A 258 -10.77 -10.00 -4.89
CA ILE A 258 -10.06 -8.74 -5.11
C ILE A 258 -11.03 -7.57 -5.05
N GLU A 259 -10.81 -6.67 -4.10
CA GLU A 259 -11.48 -5.38 -4.01
C GLU A 259 -10.72 -4.33 -4.82
N GLU A 260 -11.38 -3.69 -5.81
CA GLU A 260 -10.76 -2.71 -6.72
C GLU A 260 -10.03 -1.61 -5.95
N ARG A 261 -10.70 -1.00 -4.97
CA ARG A 261 -10.13 0.13 -4.20
C ARG A 261 -8.85 -0.26 -3.47
N LEU A 262 -8.87 -1.40 -2.80
CA LEU A 262 -7.72 -1.86 -2.01
C LEU A 262 -6.55 -2.24 -2.92
N LEU A 263 -6.81 -2.95 -4.03
CA LEU A 263 -5.79 -3.29 -5.02
C LEU A 263 -5.11 -2.04 -5.58
N ILE A 264 -5.90 -1.07 -6.05
CA ILE A 264 -5.37 0.15 -6.67
C ILE A 264 -4.59 0.98 -5.67
N THR A 265 -5.09 1.13 -4.45
CA THR A 265 -4.38 1.84 -3.39
C THR A 265 -3.00 1.22 -3.11
N LYS A 266 -2.94 -0.11 -2.97
CA LYS A 266 -1.70 -0.83 -2.73
C LYS A 266 -0.72 -0.70 -3.91
N LEU A 267 -1.20 -0.83 -5.15
CA LEU A 267 -0.36 -0.68 -6.34
C LEU A 267 0.21 0.73 -6.47
N ILE A 268 -0.61 1.76 -6.37
CA ILE A 268 -0.17 3.16 -6.45
C ILE A 268 0.85 3.47 -5.36
N PHE A 269 0.64 2.95 -4.15
CA PHE A 269 1.59 3.09 -3.07
C PHE A 269 2.95 2.48 -3.43
N GLN A 270 2.99 1.23 -3.86
CA GLN A 270 4.25 0.56 -4.21
C GLN A 270 4.96 1.24 -5.38
N LEU A 271 4.23 1.74 -6.35
CA LEU A 271 4.77 2.53 -7.46
C LEU A 271 5.49 3.80 -6.96
N ARG A 272 4.89 4.52 -6.01
CA ARG A 272 5.49 5.75 -5.45
C ARG A 272 6.71 5.47 -4.60
N VAL A 273 6.62 4.50 -3.70
CA VAL A 273 7.78 4.09 -2.88
C VAL A 273 8.93 3.62 -3.77
N GLY A 274 8.64 2.82 -4.78
CA GLY A 274 9.63 2.35 -5.73
C GLY A 274 10.33 3.50 -6.47
N ARG A 275 9.58 4.51 -6.93
CA ARG A 275 10.14 5.71 -7.59
C ARG A 275 11.05 6.49 -6.63
N LEU A 276 10.58 6.80 -5.43
CA LEU A 276 11.36 7.53 -4.43
C LEU A 276 12.66 6.81 -4.06
N MET A 277 12.61 5.48 -3.94
CA MET A 277 13.80 4.69 -3.62
C MET A 277 14.80 4.66 -4.79
N ARG A 278 14.33 4.52 -6.04
CA ARG A 278 15.19 4.59 -7.23
C ARG A 278 15.85 5.96 -7.38
N GLU A 279 15.13 7.04 -7.16
CA GLU A 279 15.68 8.41 -7.18
C GLU A 279 16.77 8.61 -6.12
N ARG A 280 16.57 8.11 -4.89
CA ARG A 280 17.59 8.16 -3.83
C ARG A 280 18.83 7.37 -4.17
N ILE A 281 18.67 6.16 -4.73
CA ILE A 281 19.81 5.32 -5.14
C ILE A 281 20.59 6.01 -6.27
N ALA A 282 19.90 6.59 -7.26
CA ALA A 282 20.53 7.33 -8.35
C ALA A 282 21.28 8.58 -7.85
N ALA A 283 20.69 9.33 -6.93
CA ALA A 283 21.34 10.49 -6.31
C ALA A 283 22.60 10.10 -5.50
N ALA A 284 22.54 9.00 -4.75
CA ALA A 284 23.70 8.50 -4.00
C ALA A 284 24.84 7.95 -4.88
N ALA A 285 24.52 7.43 -6.06
CA ALA A 285 25.52 6.96 -7.03
C ALA A 285 26.18 8.10 -7.84
N SER A 286 25.60 9.30 -7.78
CA SER A 286 26.11 10.51 -8.47
C SER A 286 26.90 11.45 -7.57
N SER A 287 27.00 11.12 -6.27
CA SER A 287 27.74 11.84 -5.23
C SER A 287 29.05 11.15 -4.89
#